data_fd16fd9305f121ea0871d167d9b5e883
#
_entry.id   fd16fd9305f121ea0871d167d9b5e883
#
_cell.length_a   1.000
_cell.length_b   1.000
_cell.length_c   1.000
_cell.angle_alpha   90.00
_cell.angle_beta   90.00
_cell.angle_gamma   90.00
#
_symmetry.space_group_name_H-M   'P 1'
#
loop_
_entity.id
_entity.type
_entity.pdbx_description
1 polymer ?
#
loop_
_entity_poly.entity_id
_entity_poly.type
_entity_poly.pdbx_seq_one_letter_code
_entity_poly.pdbx_strand_id
1 'polypeptide(L)'
;MPNPEKVQKVEELRQLIAQSDGAILTEYRGLTVAEITALRKRLRETGGEYHVVKNTLFKLALGREQGQKLDQLLQGPTAVVFSTRDLVATAKATSDFFRELRRPGVQIKAGWIDGKVYSAEQVAEIAKLPPKEQIVAQLIGSLNAPASNFVGTLNNIIGEFVRTVQAIADKKAAA
;
A
#
# COMPACT_ATOMS: atom_id res chain seq x y z
N MET A 1 -11.68 -35.77 -15.52
CA MET A 1 -12.40 -34.57 -16.00
C MET A 1 -12.30 -33.51 -14.92
N PRO A 2 -12.03 -32.23 -15.23
CA PRO A 2 -12.03 -31.19 -14.20
C PRO A 2 -13.46 -31.03 -13.66
N ASN A 3 -13.59 -31.00 -12.33
CA ASN A 3 -14.87 -30.80 -11.66
C ASN A 3 -15.40 -29.40 -12.02
N PRO A 4 -16.65 -29.25 -12.53
CA PRO A 4 -17.20 -27.99 -12.97
C PRO A 4 -17.14 -26.89 -11.90
N GLU A 5 -17.36 -27.22 -10.63
CA GLU A 5 -17.23 -26.28 -9.51
C GLU A 5 -15.80 -25.70 -9.36
N LYS A 6 -14.77 -26.49 -9.67
CA LYS A 6 -13.39 -25.99 -9.61
C LYS A 6 -13.08 -25.05 -10.77
N VAL A 7 -13.66 -25.30 -11.94
CA VAL A 7 -13.50 -24.43 -13.11
C VAL A 7 -14.18 -23.09 -12.85
N GLN A 8 -15.39 -23.10 -12.31
CA GLN A 8 -16.12 -21.89 -11.93
C GLN A 8 -15.31 -21.04 -10.90
N LYS A 9 -14.78 -21.68 -9.85
CA LYS A 9 -13.96 -20.97 -8.85
C LYS A 9 -12.67 -20.38 -9.42
N VAL A 10 -12.04 -21.04 -10.39
CA VAL A 10 -10.86 -20.49 -11.08
C VAL A 10 -11.25 -19.28 -11.92
N GLU A 11 -12.40 -19.32 -12.57
CA GLU A 11 -12.89 -18.19 -13.38
C GLU A 11 -13.28 -16.99 -12.52
N GLU A 12 -13.97 -17.22 -11.40
CA GLU A 12 -14.25 -16.19 -10.40
C GLU A 12 -12.96 -15.53 -9.89
N LEU A 13 -11.94 -16.34 -9.56
CA LEU A 13 -10.64 -15.81 -9.12
C LEU A 13 -9.93 -15.02 -10.22
N ARG A 14 -10.03 -15.44 -11.49
CA ARG A 14 -9.47 -14.68 -12.61
C ARG A 14 -10.14 -13.32 -12.77
N GLN A 15 -11.46 -13.28 -12.63
CA GLN A 15 -12.21 -12.01 -12.68
C GLN A 15 -11.80 -11.07 -11.54
N LEU A 16 -11.67 -11.59 -10.31
CA LEU A 16 -11.20 -10.81 -9.16
C LEU A 16 -9.77 -10.29 -9.37
N ILE A 17 -8.87 -11.12 -9.90
CA ILE A 17 -7.50 -10.73 -10.23
C ILE A 17 -7.48 -9.63 -11.30
N ALA A 18 -8.31 -9.76 -12.34
CA ALA A 18 -8.38 -8.78 -13.42
C ALA A 18 -8.99 -7.44 -13.00
N GLN A 19 -9.88 -7.44 -12.00
CA GLN A 19 -10.53 -6.24 -11.46
C GLN A 19 -9.73 -5.58 -10.34
N SER A 20 -8.70 -6.25 -9.81
CA SER A 20 -7.89 -5.74 -8.69
C SER A 20 -6.59 -5.12 -9.18
N ASP A 21 -6.20 -4.01 -8.58
CA ASP A 21 -4.89 -3.35 -8.78
C ASP A 21 -3.74 -4.18 -8.18
N GLY A 22 -4.06 -5.10 -7.26
CA GLY A 22 -3.10 -6.00 -6.64
C GLY A 22 -3.73 -6.94 -5.62
N ALA A 23 -2.97 -7.94 -5.23
CA ALA A 23 -3.37 -8.96 -4.28
C ALA A 23 -2.30 -9.13 -3.18
N ILE A 24 -2.72 -9.14 -1.92
CA ILE A 24 -1.83 -9.36 -0.78
C ILE A 24 -2.09 -10.77 -0.23
N LEU A 25 -1.06 -11.59 -0.24
CA LEU A 25 -1.08 -12.96 0.27
C LEU A 25 -0.82 -12.94 1.78
N THR A 26 -1.74 -13.52 2.53
CA THR A 26 -1.68 -13.54 4.00
C THR A 26 -1.83 -14.94 4.53
N GLU A 27 -1.25 -15.19 5.70
CA GLU A 27 -1.52 -16.38 6.48
C GLU A 27 -2.60 -16.07 7.54
N TYR A 28 -3.61 -16.94 7.65
CA TYR A 28 -4.74 -16.73 8.56
C TYR A 28 -4.80 -17.74 9.70
N ARG A 29 -3.71 -18.45 9.96
CA ARG A 29 -3.68 -19.47 11.00
C ARG A 29 -3.93 -18.87 12.37
N GLY A 30 -4.99 -19.33 13.04
CA GLY A 30 -5.35 -18.87 14.38
C GLY A 30 -6.28 -17.66 14.43
N LEU A 31 -6.79 -17.17 13.28
CA LEU A 31 -7.86 -16.18 13.26
C LEU A 31 -9.21 -16.83 13.61
N THR A 32 -9.96 -16.20 14.49
CA THR A 32 -11.35 -16.56 14.77
C THR A 32 -12.28 -16.01 13.70
N VAL A 33 -13.49 -16.58 13.59
CA VAL A 33 -14.51 -16.10 12.64
C VAL A 33 -14.88 -14.63 12.89
N ALA A 34 -14.93 -14.21 14.15
CA ALA A 34 -15.20 -12.84 14.54
C ALA A 34 -14.10 -11.87 14.03
N GLU A 35 -12.83 -12.25 14.18
CA GLU A 35 -11.69 -11.46 13.70
C GLU A 35 -11.66 -11.36 12.17
N ILE A 36 -11.95 -12.46 11.46
CA ILE A 36 -12.06 -12.44 9.99
C ILE A 36 -13.19 -11.52 9.55
N THR A 37 -14.32 -11.52 10.27
CA THR A 37 -15.45 -10.63 9.96
C THR A 37 -15.10 -9.17 10.21
N ALA A 38 -14.38 -8.86 11.29
CA ALA A 38 -13.88 -7.53 11.59
C ALA A 38 -12.87 -7.05 10.52
N LEU A 39 -11.95 -7.92 10.11
CA LEU A 39 -11.00 -7.64 9.03
C LEU A 39 -11.73 -7.33 7.71
N ARG A 40 -12.71 -8.15 7.33
CA ARG A 40 -13.50 -7.91 6.12
C ARG A 40 -14.24 -6.56 6.16
N LYS A 41 -14.79 -6.19 7.31
CA LYS A 41 -15.46 -4.89 7.47
C LYS A 41 -14.48 -3.75 7.24
N ARG A 42 -13.31 -3.79 7.88
CA ARG A 42 -12.25 -2.76 7.76
C ARG A 42 -11.69 -2.68 6.33
N LEU A 43 -11.52 -3.82 5.66
CA LEU A 43 -11.04 -3.85 4.28
C LEU A 43 -12.06 -3.32 3.26
N ARG A 44 -13.35 -3.54 3.47
CA ARG A 44 -14.39 -2.98 2.59
C ARG A 44 -14.38 -1.45 2.57
N GLU A 45 -14.03 -0.80 3.66
CA GLU A 45 -13.90 0.66 3.75
C GLU A 45 -12.79 1.20 2.84
N THR A 46 -11.73 0.40 2.61
CA THR A 46 -10.60 0.74 1.73
C THR A 46 -10.74 0.17 0.31
N GLY A 47 -11.85 -0.50 0.00
CA GLY A 47 -12.06 -1.17 -1.30
C GLY A 47 -11.33 -2.49 -1.42
N GLY A 48 -10.98 -3.13 -0.29
CA GLY A 48 -10.35 -4.44 -0.25
C GLY A 48 -11.35 -5.58 0.00
N GLU A 49 -11.12 -6.72 -0.65
CA GLU A 49 -11.89 -7.95 -0.46
C GLU A 49 -11.01 -9.07 0.07
N TYR A 50 -11.43 -9.73 1.15
CA TYR A 50 -10.69 -10.81 1.80
C TYR A 50 -11.28 -12.18 1.45
N HIS A 51 -10.54 -12.99 0.70
CA HIS A 51 -10.92 -14.33 0.27
C HIS A 51 -9.95 -15.40 0.76
N VAL A 52 -10.49 -16.47 1.34
CA VAL A 52 -9.70 -17.68 1.63
C VAL A 52 -9.68 -18.53 0.36
N VAL A 53 -8.53 -18.77 -0.17
CA VAL A 53 -8.35 -19.46 -1.46
C VAL A 53 -7.55 -20.75 -1.30
N LYS A 54 -7.84 -21.72 -2.15
CA LYS A 54 -7.03 -22.91 -2.26
C LYS A 54 -5.82 -22.61 -3.15
N ASN A 55 -4.60 -22.81 -2.63
CA ASN A 55 -3.35 -22.50 -3.33
C ASN A 55 -3.29 -23.03 -4.76
N THR A 56 -3.74 -24.27 -4.97
CA THR A 56 -3.75 -24.88 -6.30
C THR A 56 -4.69 -24.18 -7.29
N LEU A 57 -5.85 -23.69 -6.84
CA LEU A 57 -6.79 -22.97 -7.70
C LEU A 57 -6.30 -21.54 -7.97
N PHE A 58 -5.69 -20.90 -7.00
CA PHE A 58 -5.11 -19.58 -7.17
C PHE A 58 -3.94 -19.59 -8.17
N LYS A 59 -3.06 -20.61 -8.11
CA LYS A 59 -2.01 -20.82 -9.11
C LYS A 59 -2.56 -20.98 -10.53
N LEU A 60 -3.65 -21.76 -10.70
CA LEU A 60 -4.31 -21.93 -11.99
C LEU A 60 -4.94 -20.63 -12.50
N ALA A 61 -5.46 -19.80 -11.60
CA ALA A 61 -6.06 -18.51 -11.96
C ALA A 61 -5.01 -17.51 -12.44
N LEU A 62 -3.84 -17.44 -11.79
CA LEU A 62 -2.72 -16.58 -12.18
C LEU A 62 -2.01 -17.00 -13.48
N GLY A 63 -2.17 -18.26 -13.91
CA GLY A 63 -1.46 -18.84 -15.04
C GLY A 63 -0.11 -19.46 -14.65
N ARG A 64 0.46 -20.23 -15.62
CA ARG A 64 1.66 -21.06 -15.35
C ARG A 64 2.90 -20.28 -14.98
N GLU A 65 3.19 -19.19 -15.67
CA GLU A 65 4.41 -18.40 -15.45
C GLU A 65 4.41 -17.65 -14.11
N GLN A 66 3.29 -17.03 -13.77
CA GLN A 66 3.15 -16.27 -12.53
C GLN A 66 2.95 -17.19 -11.32
N GLY A 67 2.25 -18.32 -11.51
CA GLY A 67 2.04 -19.32 -10.48
C GLY A 67 3.35 -19.96 -10.00
N GLN A 68 4.33 -20.19 -10.90
CA GLN A 68 5.64 -20.73 -10.53
C GLN A 68 6.46 -19.79 -9.64
N LYS A 69 6.39 -18.49 -9.89
CA LYS A 69 7.07 -17.47 -9.05
C LYS A 69 6.53 -17.44 -7.62
N LEU A 70 5.28 -17.83 -7.45
CA LEU A 70 4.60 -17.83 -6.15
C LEU A 70 4.64 -19.21 -5.45
N ASP A 71 5.21 -20.24 -6.05
CA ASP A 71 5.21 -21.61 -5.53
C ASP A 71 5.80 -21.72 -4.12
N GLN A 72 6.89 -21.02 -3.87
CA GLN A 72 7.53 -21.01 -2.55
C GLN A 72 6.71 -20.24 -1.48
N LEU A 73 5.92 -19.28 -1.90
CA LEU A 73 5.12 -18.40 -1.03
C LEU A 73 3.71 -18.95 -0.76
N LEU A 74 3.18 -19.78 -1.66
CA LEU A 74 1.87 -20.43 -1.57
C LEU A 74 1.93 -21.75 -0.79
N GLN A 75 2.72 -21.82 0.28
CA GLN A 75 2.77 -22.97 1.19
C GLN A 75 1.90 -22.73 2.43
N GLY A 76 1.16 -23.76 2.86
CA GLY A 76 0.28 -23.68 4.03
C GLY A 76 -1.04 -22.91 3.76
N PRO A 77 -1.75 -22.54 4.84
CA PRO A 77 -3.02 -21.82 4.72
C PRO A 77 -2.80 -20.42 4.17
N THR A 78 -3.52 -20.09 3.10
CA THR A 78 -3.36 -18.81 2.40
C THR A 78 -4.73 -18.16 2.20
N ALA A 79 -4.81 -16.90 2.57
CA ALA A 79 -5.88 -16.02 2.19
C ALA A 79 -5.33 -14.87 1.36
N VAL A 80 -6.14 -14.34 0.46
CA VAL A 80 -5.78 -13.27 -0.46
C VAL A 80 -6.66 -12.07 -0.19
N VAL A 81 -6.05 -10.91 -0.06
CA VAL A 81 -6.73 -9.63 -0.03
C VAL A 81 -6.60 -9.03 -1.41
N PHE A 82 -7.69 -8.88 -2.13
CA PHE A 82 -7.75 -8.17 -3.40
C PHE A 82 -8.03 -6.69 -3.15
N SER A 83 -7.31 -5.81 -3.81
CA SER A 83 -7.53 -4.36 -3.74
C SER A 83 -8.07 -3.85 -5.07
N THR A 84 -9.25 -3.20 -5.05
CA THR A 84 -9.92 -2.68 -6.25
C THR A 84 -9.85 -1.15 -6.38
N ARG A 85 -9.39 -0.43 -5.36
CA ARG A 85 -9.35 1.04 -5.36
C ARG A 85 -7.99 1.60 -4.95
N ASP A 86 -7.51 1.23 -3.77
CA ASP A 86 -6.28 1.75 -3.20
C ASP A 86 -5.51 0.63 -2.52
N LEU A 87 -4.47 0.17 -3.20
CA LEU A 87 -3.60 -0.88 -2.72
C LEU A 87 -2.84 -0.46 -1.45
N VAL A 88 -2.43 0.80 -1.35
CA VAL A 88 -1.67 1.32 -0.20
C VAL A 88 -2.56 1.35 1.04
N ALA A 89 -3.78 1.88 0.91
CA ALA A 89 -4.75 1.89 2.01
C ALA A 89 -5.12 0.48 2.46
N THR A 90 -5.31 -0.46 1.50
CA THR A 90 -5.61 -1.87 1.78
C THR A 90 -4.43 -2.59 2.46
N ALA A 91 -3.19 -2.36 2.01
CA ALA A 91 -1.99 -2.90 2.62
C ALA A 91 -1.80 -2.38 4.05
N LYS A 92 -2.02 -1.09 4.25
CA LYS A 92 -1.96 -0.45 5.57
C LYS A 92 -3.01 -1.01 6.52
N ALA A 93 -4.27 -1.09 6.10
CA ALA A 93 -5.36 -1.65 6.90
C ALA A 93 -5.09 -3.11 7.31
N THR A 94 -4.54 -3.91 6.38
CA THR A 94 -4.15 -5.30 6.64
C THR A 94 -2.99 -5.39 7.63
N SER A 95 -1.94 -4.60 7.42
CA SER A 95 -0.75 -4.57 8.27
C SER A 95 -1.07 -4.10 9.69
N ASP A 96 -1.86 -3.04 9.83
CA ASP A 96 -2.26 -2.49 11.12
C ASP A 96 -3.13 -3.48 11.89
N PHE A 97 -4.10 -4.11 11.22
CA PHE A 97 -4.94 -5.14 11.84
C PHE A 97 -4.12 -6.33 12.34
N PHE A 98 -3.15 -6.81 11.57
CA PHE A 98 -2.29 -7.91 11.98
C PHE A 98 -1.35 -7.53 13.14
N ARG A 99 -0.89 -6.28 13.17
CA ARG A 99 -0.09 -5.74 14.28
C ARG A 99 -0.91 -5.61 15.56
N GLU A 100 -2.18 -5.21 15.48
CA GLU A 100 -3.11 -5.13 16.62
C GLU A 100 -3.34 -6.52 17.25
N LEU A 101 -3.49 -7.56 16.43
CA LEU A 101 -3.74 -8.93 16.90
C LEU A 101 -2.54 -9.57 17.56
N ARG A 102 -1.30 -9.19 17.22
CA ARG A 102 -0.03 -9.72 17.78
C ARG A 102 0.05 -11.24 17.83
N ARG A 103 -0.51 -11.95 16.85
CA ARG A 103 -0.50 -13.42 16.80
C ARG A 103 0.57 -13.94 15.86
N PRO A 104 1.41 -14.92 16.29
CA PRO A 104 2.52 -15.43 15.46
C PRO A 104 2.10 -16.18 14.20
N GLY A 105 0.82 -16.59 14.10
CA GLY A 105 0.29 -17.31 12.92
C GLY A 105 -0.39 -16.43 11.88
N VAL A 106 -0.39 -15.10 12.08
CA VAL A 106 -1.06 -14.14 11.18
C VAL A 106 -0.01 -13.18 10.65
N GLN A 107 0.35 -13.35 9.37
CA GLN A 107 1.40 -12.54 8.75
C GLN A 107 1.13 -12.35 7.26
N ILE A 108 1.69 -11.29 6.72
CA ILE A 108 1.74 -11.06 5.27
C ILE A 108 2.87 -11.93 4.74
N LYS A 109 2.59 -12.76 3.73
CA LYS A 109 3.57 -13.62 3.06
C LYS A 109 4.23 -12.91 1.89
N ALA A 110 3.43 -12.29 1.06
CA ALA A 110 3.86 -11.61 -0.16
C ALA A 110 2.78 -10.68 -0.68
N GLY A 111 3.15 -9.81 -1.61
CA GLY A 111 2.23 -9.06 -2.45
C GLY A 111 2.39 -9.46 -3.91
N TRP A 112 1.29 -9.43 -4.65
CA TRP A 112 1.29 -9.55 -6.10
C TRP A 112 0.66 -8.29 -6.68
N ILE A 113 1.44 -7.49 -7.42
CA ILE A 113 1.06 -6.17 -7.92
C ILE A 113 1.58 -6.06 -9.35
N ASP A 114 0.72 -5.75 -10.30
CA ASP A 114 1.07 -5.59 -11.73
C ASP A 114 1.93 -6.75 -12.29
N GLY A 115 1.61 -7.99 -11.90
CA GLY A 115 2.35 -9.17 -12.38
C GLY A 115 3.71 -9.40 -11.71
N LYS A 116 4.10 -8.57 -10.73
CA LYS A 116 5.34 -8.71 -9.96
C LYS A 116 5.06 -9.21 -8.55
N VAL A 117 5.97 -10.01 -8.04
CA VAL A 117 5.90 -10.55 -6.67
C VAL A 117 6.76 -9.70 -5.76
N TYR A 118 6.20 -9.26 -4.65
CA TYR A 118 6.85 -8.48 -3.61
C TYR A 118 6.96 -9.30 -2.33
N SER A 119 8.09 -9.20 -1.64
CA SER A 119 8.29 -9.85 -0.35
C SER A 119 7.41 -9.21 0.75
N ALA A 120 7.26 -9.91 1.89
CA ALA A 120 6.53 -9.39 3.04
C ALA A 120 7.09 -8.03 3.52
N GLU A 121 8.42 -7.86 3.48
CA GLU A 121 9.09 -6.62 3.86
C GLU A 121 8.74 -5.47 2.93
N GLN A 122 8.75 -5.71 1.62
CA GLN A 122 8.37 -4.72 0.61
C GLN A 122 6.89 -4.32 0.72
N VAL A 123 6.00 -5.27 1.01
CA VAL A 123 4.58 -4.97 1.27
C VAL A 123 4.43 -4.13 2.55
N ALA A 124 5.23 -4.39 3.57
CA ALA A 124 5.25 -3.58 4.79
C ALA A 124 5.79 -2.15 4.54
N GLU A 125 6.71 -1.97 3.61
CA GLU A 125 7.16 -0.64 3.15
C GLU A 125 6.06 0.09 2.38
N ILE A 126 5.37 -0.61 1.47
CA ILE A 126 4.20 -0.06 0.76
C ILE A 126 3.13 0.40 1.73
N ALA A 127 2.87 -0.36 2.80
CA ALA A 127 1.91 0.01 3.84
C ALA A 127 2.28 1.27 4.64
N LYS A 128 3.55 1.69 4.61
CA LYS A 128 4.02 2.95 5.25
C LYS A 128 3.84 4.16 4.36
N LEU A 129 3.60 3.97 3.07
CA LEU A 129 3.42 5.09 2.14
C LEU A 129 2.17 5.90 2.50
N PRO A 130 2.20 7.22 2.30
CA PRO A 130 1.00 8.04 2.40
C PRO A 130 0.00 7.70 1.28
N PRO A 131 -1.28 8.05 1.43
CA PRO A 131 -2.29 7.86 0.39
C PRO A 131 -1.85 8.47 -0.95
N LYS A 132 -2.32 7.89 -2.05
CA LYS A 132 -1.96 8.30 -3.43
C LYS A 132 -2.11 9.80 -3.66
N GLU A 133 -3.17 10.41 -3.14
CA GLU A 133 -3.42 11.85 -3.26
C GLU A 133 -2.32 12.69 -2.60
N GLN A 134 -1.82 12.27 -1.44
CA GLN A 134 -0.73 12.95 -0.76
C GLN A 134 0.60 12.81 -1.50
N ILE A 135 0.87 11.64 -2.11
CA ILE A 135 2.06 11.43 -2.92
C ILE A 135 2.04 12.36 -4.15
N VAL A 136 0.89 12.48 -4.81
CA VAL A 136 0.72 13.40 -5.94
C VAL A 136 0.90 14.86 -5.51
N ALA A 137 0.31 15.25 -4.39
CA ALA A 137 0.48 16.59 -3.83
C ALA A 137 1.94 16.90 -3.48
N GLN A 138 2.66 15.95 -2.87
CA GLN A 138 4.09 16.08 -2.57
C GLN A 138 4.93 16.20 -3.85
N LEU A 139 4.61 15.43 -4.88
CA LEU A 139 5.29 15.52 -6.18
C LEU A 139 5.13 16.91 -6.80
N ILE A 140 3.89 17.42 -6.84
CA ILE A 140 3.62 18.77 -7.35
C ILE A 140 4.36 19.81 -6.49
N GLY A 141 4.34 19.69 -5.18
CA GLY A 141 5.08 20.55 -4.27
C GLY A 141 6.59 20.54 -4.52
N SER A 142 7.16 19.36 -4.72
CA SER A 142 8.60 19.21 -5.00
C SER A 142 9.01 19.80 -6.36
N LEU A 143 8.14 19.73 -7.36
CA LEU A 143 8.37 20.35 -8.67
C LEU A 143 8.32 21.89 -8.61
N ASN A 144 7.49 22.45 -7.72
CA ASN A 144 7.39 23.90 -7.51
C ASN A 144 8.44 24.45 -6.52
N ALA A 145 9.03 23.60 -5.69
CA ALA A 145 9.98 23.99 -4.64
C ALA A 145 11.20 24.79 -5.19
N PRO A 146 11.84 24.42 -6.31
CA PRO A 146 12.97 25.19 -6.84
C PRO A 146 12.60 26.64 -7.17
N ALA A 147 11.45 26.86 -7.81
CA ALA A 147 10.97 28.19 -8.15
C ALA A 147 10.63 29.02 -6.91
N SER A 148 9.93 28.43 -5.95
CA SER A 148 9.59 29.06 -4.67
C SER A 148 10.83 29.40 -3.84
N ASN A 149 11.81 28.49 -3.79
CA ASN A 149 13.08 28.73 -3.10
C ASN A 149 13.89 29.85 -3.75
N PHE A 150 13.90 29.90 -5.09
CA PHE A 150 14.60 30.97 -5.81
C PHE A 150 13.99 32.34 -5.51
N VAL A 151 12.66 32.47 -5.58
CA VAL A 151 11.96 33.70 -5.20
C VAL A 151 12.17 34.05 -3.74
N GLY A 152 12.13 33.05 -2.84
CA GLY A 152 12.40 33.23 -1.42
C GLY A 152 13.82 33.76 -1.16
N THR A 153 14.82 33.23 -1.86
CA THR A 153 16.21 33.69 -1.76
C THR A 153 16.37 35.13 -2.19
N LEU A 154 15.75 35.54 -3.33
CA LEU A 154 15.77 36.93 -3.78
C LEU A 154 15.10 37.88 -2.77
N ASN A 155 13.93 37.50 -2.25
CA ASN A 155 13.22 38.27 -1.23
C ASN A 155 14.04 38.40 0.09
N ASN A 156 14.75 37.35 0.48
CA ASN A 156 15.61 37.38 1.65
C ASN A 156 16.77 38.37 1.51
N ILE A 157 17.40 38.42 0.34
CA ILE A 157 18.49 39.37 0.07
C ILE A 157 17.99 40.82 0.21
N ILE A 158 16.83 41.12 -0.38
CA ILE A 158 16.18 42.43 -0.29
C ILE A 158 15.83 42.75 1.19
N GLY A 159 15.25 41.79 1.89
CA GLY A 159 14.87 41.93 3.29
C GLY A 159 16.05 42.13 4.23
N GLU A 160 17.21 41.48 3.98
CA GLU A 160 18.44 41.69 4.71
C GLU A 160 19.02 43.10 4.49
N PHE A 161 19.00 43.55 3.25
CA PHE A 161 19.42 44.91 2.94
C PHE A 161 18.59 45.96 3.66
N VAL A 162 17.26 45.86 3.59
CA VAL A 162 16.34 46.77 4.30
C VAL A 162 16.58 46.74 5.81
N ARG A 163 16.70 45.58 6.42
CA ARG A 163 16.97 45.41 7.86
C ARG A 163 18.32 46.03 8.27
N THR A 164 19.32 45.88 7.42
CA THR A 164 20.67 46.48 7.68
C THR A 164 20.61 48.00 7.66
N VAL A 165 19.92 48.57 6.67
CA VAL A 165 19.74 50.02 6.55
C VAL A 165 18.94 50.57 7.75
N GLN A 166 17.89 49.85 8.15
CA GLN A 166 17.09 50.20 9.32
C GLN A 166 17.88 50.19 10.62
N ALA A 167 18.70 49.15 10.82
CA ALA A 167 19.60 49.07 11.99
C ALA A 167 20.66 50.21 12.03
N ILE A 168 21.12 50.68 10.88
CA ILE A 168 22.03 51.83 10.79
C ILE A 168 21.25 53.12 11.14
N ALA A 169 20.05 53.29 10.65
CA ALA A 169 19.19 54.43 10.97
C ALA A 169 18.88 54.51 12.47
N ASP A 170 18.48 53.37 13.07
CA ASP A 170 18.18 53.29 14.50
C ASP A 170 19.40 53.59 15.38
N LYS A 171 20.60 53.13 14.98
CA LYS A 171 21.87 53.50 15.67
C LYS A 171 22.18 55.00 15.58
N LYS A 172 21.90 55.64 14.43
CA LYS A 172 22.09 57.07 14.27
C LYS A 172 21.08 57.91 15.04
N ALA A 173 19.87 57.39 15.26
CA ALA A 173 18.82 58.07 16.02
C ALA A 173 19.04 57.94 17.55
N ALA A 174 19.84 56.92 17.98
CA ALA A 174 20.16 56.68 19.40
C ALA A 174 21.48 57.31 19.86
N ALA A 175 22.25 57.90 18.95
CA ALA A 175 23.51 58.64 19.19
C ALA A 175 23.25 60.15 19.11
#